data_4b58beb8d3b7633e92a702a4d4bb9d0e
#
_entry.id   4b58beb8d3b7633e92a702a4d4bb9d0e
#
_cell.length_a   1.000
_cell.length_b   1.000
_cell.length_c   1.000
_cell.angle_alpha   90.00
_cell.angle_beta   90.00
_cell.angle_gamma   90.00
#
_symmetry.space_group_name_H-M   'P 1'
#
loop_
_entity.id
_entity.type
_entity.pdbx_description
1 polymer ?
#
loop_
_entity_poly.entity_id
_entity_poly.type
_entity_poly.pdbx_seq_one_letter_code
_entity_poly.pdbx_strand_id
1 'polypeptide(L)'
;MKRLFGLGLAAAVAITAGSVSFAADGGSVFKSKCSTCHGAEGQGTAMAPAFKGNAFVKNSAEEEIAKVIKEGRNGADKKYKEFAIGMPKQTLSDDEIKAVISQIKGMAG
;
A
#
# COMPACT_ATOMS: atom_id res chain seq x y z
N MET A 1 58.87 -18.17 2.45
CA MET A 1 58.25 -18.19 2.45
C MET A 1 57.21 -17.87 2.45
N LYS A 2 56.74 -17.62 2.47
CA LYS A 2 55.89 -17.52 2.52
C LYS A 2 54.77 -17.20 2.41
N ARG A 3 54.30 -16.99 2.33
CA ARG A 3 53.36 -16.89 2.32
C ARG A 3 52.26 -16.57 2.27
N LEU A 4 51.74 -16.34 2.26
CA LEU A 4 50.85 -16.25 2.35
C LEU A 4 49.78 -15.84 2.23
N PHE A 5 49.44 -15.72 2.17
CA PHE A 5 48.58 -15.56 2.22
C PHE A 5 47.51 -15.22 2.09
N GLY A 6 47.16 -15.24 1.95
CA GLY A 6 46.27 -15.08 1.90
C GLY A 6 45.29 -14.83 1.87
N LEU A 7 44.94 -14.73 2.01
CA LEU A 7 44.08 -14.69 2.13
C LEU A 7 43.03 -14.31 2.03
N GLY A 8 42.65 -14.23 2.01
CA GLY A 8 41.76 -14.02 2.03
C GLY A 8 40.80 -13.66 1.91
N LEU A 9 40.45 -13.46 1.98
CA LEU A 9 39.61 -13.23 2.09
C LEU A 9 38.54 -12.94 1.79
N ALA A 10 38.35 -12.95 1.66
CA ALA A 10 37.51 -12.82 1.33
C ALA A 10 36.46 -12.72 1.46
N ALA A 11 36.01 -12.72 1.68
CA ALA A 11 35.05 -12.76 1.88
C ALA A 11 34.13 -12.24 1.77
N ALA A 12 33.82 -11.92 1.85
CA ALA A 12 33.00 -11.50 1.86
C ALA A 12 32.00 -11.37 1.69
N VAL A 13 31.61 -11.43 1.85
CA VAL A 13 30.80 -11.38 1.79
C VAL A 13 29.79 -11.25 1.48
N ALA A 14 29.56 -11.18 1.28
CA ALA A 14 28.59 -11.10 0.88
C ALA A 14 27.44 -11.13 1.35
N ILE A 15 27.17 -11.27 1.86
CA ILE A 15 26.31 -11.38 2.38
C ILE A 15 25.31 -11.11 2.21
N THR A 16 25.06 -10.86 2.15
CA THR A 16 24.30 -10.50 2.02
C THR A 16 23.35 -10.56 1.71
N ALA A 17 23.47 -10.68 1.61
CA ALA A 17 22.61 -10.76 1.06
C ALA A 17 21.37 -11.17 1.36
N GLY A 18 21.09 -12.06 1.69
CA GLY A 18 19.80 -12.51 1.99
C GLY A 18 18.85 -11.50 2.52
N SER A 19 19.30 -10.38 2.85
CA SER A 19 18.44 -9.39 3.43
C SER A 19 17.78 -8.50 2.37
N VAL A 20 17.80 -8.93 1.14
CA VAL A 20 17.08 -8.17 0.12
C VAL A 20 15.61 -8.20 0.50
N SER A 21 15.08 -7.04 0.77
CA SER A 21 13.65 -6.91 0.94
C SER A 21 13.15 -5.97 -0.12
N PHE A 22 12.13 -6.41 -0.79
CA PHE A 22 11.53 -5.59 -1.83
C PHE A 22 10.47 -4.72 -1.19
N ALA A 23 10.65 -3.41 -1.30
CA ALA A 23 9.62 -2.50 -0.85
C ALA A 23 8.35 -2.81 -1.64
N ALA A 24 7.24 -2.78 -0.96
CA ALA A 24 5.96 -2.97 -1.64
C ALA A 24 5.73 -1.81 -2.60
N ASP A 25 5.19 -2.12 -3.76
CA ASP A 25 4.88 -1.12 -4.77
C ASP A 25 3.42 -0.70 -4.62
N GLY A 26 3.21 0.53 -4.12
CA GLY A 26 1.88 1.04 -3.88
C GLY A 26 1.04 1.12 -5.15
N GLY A 27 1.65 1.43 -6.29
CA GLY A 27 0.93 1.46 -7.54
C GLY A 27 0.42 0.10 -7.94
N SER A 28 1.23 -0.95 -7.76
CA SER A 28 0.81 -2.31 -8.08
C SER A 28 -0.26 -2.80 -7.13
N VAL A 29 -0.13 -2.51 -5.84
CA VAL A 29 -1.14 -2.89 -4.86
C VAL A 29 -2.45 -2.20 -5.18
N PHE A 30 -2.40 -0.91 -5.47
CA PHE A 30 -3.61 -0.15 -5.81
C PHE A 30 -4.28 -0.76 -7.05
N LYS A 31 -3.50 -1.03 -8.07
CA LYS A 31 -4.05 -1.56 -9.31
C LYS A 31 -4.76 -2.89 -9.09
N SER A 32 -4.18 -3.78 -8.30
CA SER A 32 -4.74 -5.12 -8.12
C SER A 32 -5.85 -5.19 -7.08
N LYS A 33 -5.85 -4.30 -6.09
CA LYS A 33 -6.77 -4.41 -4.95
C LYS A 33 -7.80 -3.30 -4.87
N CYS A 34 -7.53 -2.16 -5.46
CA CYS A 34 -8.36 -0.97 -5.24
C CYS A 34 -8.99 -0.44 -6.51
N SER A 35 -8.30 -0.58 -7.64
CA SER A 35 -8.70 0.11 -8.86
C SER A 35 -10.03 -0.37 -9.44
N THR A 36 -10.41 -1.62 -9.17
CA THR A 36 -11.68 -2.13 -9.68
C THR A 36 -12.85 -1.27 -9.23
N CYS A 37 -12.81 -0.81 -7.99
CA CYS A 37 -13.89 0.02 -7.46
C CYS A 37 -13.57 1.50 -7.54
N HIS A 38 -12.32 1.89 -7.27
CA HIS A 38 -11.95 3.31 -7.19
C HIS A 38 -11.48 3.91 -8.51
N GLY A 39 -11.27 3.10 -9.53
CA GLY A 39 -10.76 3.57 -10.81
C GLY A 39 -9.25 3.48 -10.88
N ALA A 40 -8.71 3.31 -12.09
CA ALA A 40 -7.27 3.09 -12.28
C ALA A 40 -6.42 4.24 -11.75
N GLU A 41 -6.97 5.44 -11.74
CA GLU A 41 -6.27 6.63 -11.24
C GLU A 41 -6.94 7.21 -9.99
N GLY A 42 -7.81 6.43 -9.37
CA GLY A 42 -8.54 6.88 -8.19
C GLY A 42 -9.62 7.90 -8.50
N GLN A 43 -10.10 7.94 -9.73
CA GLN A 43 -11.10 8.91 -10.16
C GLN A 43 -12.51 8.58 -9.68
N GLY A 44 -12.69 7.39 -9.10
CA GLY A 44 -14.00 6.95 -8.66
C GLY A 44 -14.78 6.26 -9.75
N THR A 45 -15.76 5.49 -9.34
CA THR A 45 -16.68 4.78 -10.23
C THR A 45 -18.05 4.79 -9.55
N ALA A 46 -19.01 4.08 -10.16
CA ALA A 46 -20.30 3.90 -9.52
C ALA A 46 -20.23 3.12 -8.20
N MET A 47 -19.10 2.42 -7.95
CA MET A 47 -18.95 1.58 -6.78
C MET A 47 -18.21 2.23 -5.62
N ALA A 48 -17.43 3.27 -5.88
CA ALA A 48 -16.63 3.88 -4.83
C ALA A 48 -16.28 5.32 -5.19
N PRO A 49 -16.03 6.17 -4.17
CA PRO A 49 -15.74 7.58 -4.42
C PRO A 49 -14.36 7.82 -4.99
N ALA A 50 -14.18 9.00 -5.57
CA ALA A 50 -12.89 9.44 -6.05
C ALA A 50 -11.98 9.78 -4.88
N PHE A 51 -10.68 9.69 -5.12
CA PHE A 51 -9.70 10.13 -4.13
C PHE A 51 -9.30 11.59 -4.32
N LYS A 52 -9.32 12.08 -5.53
CA LYS A 52 -8.92 13.46 -5.78
C LYS A 52 -9.79 14.42 -4.99
N GLY A 53 -9.15 15.26 -4.19
CA GLY A 53 -9.87 16.19 -3.34
C GLY A 53 -10.59 15.56 -2.17
N ASN A 54 -10.43 14.28 -1.95
CA ASN A 54 -11.13 13.58 -0.89
C ASN A 54 -10.60 14.00 0.49
N ALA A 55 -11.46 14.63 1.27
CA ALA A 55 -11.05 15.21 2.55
C ALA A 55 -10.57 14.15 3.55
N PHE A 56 -11.22 12.99 3.55
CA PHE A 56 -10.81 11.91 4.47
C PHE A 56 -9.38 11.47 4.15
N VAL A 57 -9.10 11.24 2.87
CA VAL A 57 -7.77 10.78 2.45
C VAL A 57 -6.72 11.85 2.73
N LYS A 58 -7.03 13.10 2.45
CA LYS A 58 -6.07 14.19 2.60
C LYS A 58 -5.75 14.47 4.06
N ASN A 59 -6.73 14.37 4.92
CA ASN A 59 -6.60 14.90 6.28
C ASN A 59 -6.48 13.85 7.37
N SER A 60 -6.70 12.57 7.03
CA SER A 60 -6.64 11.51 8.04
C SER A 60 -5.22 11.03 8.27
N ALA A 61 -4.94 10.59 9.47
CA ALA A 61 -3.68 9.92 9.78
C ALA A 61 -3.61 8.59 9.05
N GLU A 62 -2.39 8.13 8.79
CA GLU A 62 -2.19 6.85 8.10
C GLU A 62 -2.87 5.71 8.82
N GLU A 63 -2.87 5.74 10.15
CA GLU A 63 -3.50 4.68 10.95
C GLU A 63 -4.99 4.58 10.69
N GLU A 64 -5.65 5.70 10.47
CA GLU A 64 -7.08 5.68 10.20
C GLU A 64 -7.38 5.12 8.82
N ILE A 65 -6.57 5.50 7.85
CA ILE A 65 -6.73 4.97 6.50
C ILE A 65 -6.41 3.47 6.50
N ALA A 66 -5.37 3.07 7.22
CA ALA A 66 -5.01 1.66 7.35
C ALA A 66 -6.16 0.86 7.95
N LYS A 67 -6.84 1.41 8.94
CA LYS A 67 -7.97 0.75 9.57
C LYS A 67 -9.09 0.50 8.57
N VAL A 68 -9.40 1.49 7.73
CA VAL A 68 -10.43 1.34 6.71
C VAL A 68 -10.05 0.23 5.72
N ILE A 69 -8.79 0.19 5.33
CA ILE A 69 -8.32 -0.84 4.41
C ILE A 69 -8.43 -2.23 5.04
N LYS A 70 -8.01 -2.36 6.28
CA LYS A 70 -7.99 -3.66 6.97
C LYS A 70 -9.38 -4.15 7.35
N GLU A 71 -10.26 -3.26 7.75
CA GLU A 71 -11.56 -3.62 8.27
C GLU A 71 -12.70 -3.40 7.30
N GLY A 72 -12.48 -2.53 6.31
CA GLY A 72 -13.53 -2.17 5.39
C GLY A 72 -14.55 -1.22 6.02
N ARG A 73 -15.53 -0.87 5.23
CA ARG A 73 -16.66 -0.05 5.69
C ARG A 73 -17.92 -0.61 5.08
N ASN A 74 -18.68 -1.34 5.89
CA ASN A 74 -19.89 -2.01 5.41
C ASN A 74 -21.04 -1.71 6.34
N GLY A 75 -22.25 -1.80 5.81
CA GLY A 75 -23.45 -1.60 6.62
C GLY A 75 -23.47 -0.24 7.29
N ALA A 76 -23.59 -0.23 8.61
CA ALA A 76 -23.66 1.02 9.37
C ALA A 76 -22.39 1.83 9.32
N ASP A 77 -21.25 1.19 9.03
CA ASP A 77 -19.96 1.87 8.99
C ASP A 77 -19.67 2.55 7.66
N LYS A 78 -20.53 2.38 6.67
CA LYS A 78 -20.36 3.03 5.38
C LYS A 78 -20.36 4.53 5.54
N LYS A 79 -19.31 5.17 5.03
CA LYS A 79 -19.22 6.62 5.05
C LYS A 79 -20.07 7.26 3.95
N TYR A 80 -20.03 6.68 2.76
CA TYR A 80 -20.74 7.23 1.60
C TYR A 80 -21.96 6.38 1.33
N LYS A 81 -23.10 6.84 1.84
CA LYS A 81 -24.33 6.05 1.80
C LYS A 81 -24.92 5.93 0.39
N GLU A 82 -24.52 6.82 -0.49
CA GLU A 82 -25.03 6.81 -1.87
C GLU A 82 -24.50 5.62 -2.68
N PHE A 83 -23.42 5.00 -2.25
CA PHE A 83 -22.88 3.83 -2.96
C PHE A 83 -23.55 2.57 -2.43
N ALA A 84 -24.01 1.74 -3.36
CA ALA A 84 -24.75 0.53 -2.99
C ALA A 84 -23.89 -0.46 -2.22
N ILE A 85 -22.61 -0.51 -2.53
CA ILE A 85 -21.69 -1.49 -1.96
C ILE A 85 -20.78 -0.80 -0.97
N GLY A 86 -20.56 -1.43 0.19
CA GLY A 86 -19.57 -0.95 1.13
C GLY A 86 -18.17 -1.30 0.64
N MET A 87 -17.16 -0.79 1.34
CA MET A 87 -15.79 -1.12 1.03
C MET A 87 -15.43 -2.43 1.73
N PRO A 88 -15.08 -3.49 0.99
CA PRO A 88 -14.68 -4.73 1.63
C PRO A 88 -13.30 -4.58 2.26
N LYS A 89 -13.06 -5.38 3.29
CA LYS A 89 -11.74 -5.41 3.90
C LYS A 89 -10.73 -6.00 2.92
N GLN A 90 -9.49 -5.55 3.05
CA GLN A 90 -8.41 -6.04 2.21
C GLN A 90 -7.38 -6.74 3.09
N THR A 91 -6.90 -7.88 2.63
CA THR A 91 -5.86 -8.61 3.35
C THR A 91 -4.52 -8.25 2.72
N LEU A 92 -3.81 -7.33 3.34
CA LEU A 92 -2.53 -6.83 2.85
C LEU A 92 -1.53 -6.83 3.99
N SER A 93 -0.25 -6.96 3.66
CA SER A 93 0.81 -6.83 4.66
C SER A 93 0.91 -5.37 5.10
N ASP A 94 1.56 -5.14 6.23
CA ASP A 94 1.77 -3.78 6.72
C ASP A 94 2.54 -2.94 5.71
N ASP A 95 3.54 -3.52 5.04
CA ASP A 95 4.31 -2.80 4.04
C ASP A 95 3.45 -2.44 2.82
N GLU A 96 2.59 -3.36 2.41
CA GLU A 96 1.67 -3.09 1.30
C GLU A 96 0.67 -1.99 1.65
N ILE A 97 0.16 -2.02 2.88
CA ILE A 97 -0.77 -1.00 3.34
C ILE A 97 -0.10 0.37 3.35
N LYS A 98 1.11 0.43 3.89
CA LYS A 98 1.85 1.69 3.94
C LYS A 98 2.12 2.23 2.54
N ALA A 99 2.53 1.37 1.64
CA ALA A 99 2.83 1.76 0.27
C ALA A 99 1.57 2.24 -0.46
N VAL A 100 0.45 1.54 -0.29
CA VAL A 100 -0.77 1.93 -1.00
C VAL A 100 -1.37 3.20 -0.41
N ILE A 101 -1.21 3.45 0.88
CA ILE A 101 -1.67 4.71 1.48
C ILE A 101 -0.90 5.88 0.87
N SER A 102 0.40 5.74 0.70
CA SER A 102 1.20 6.77 0.04
C SER A 102 0.69 7.04 -1.37
N GLN A 103 0.37 5.98 -2.10
CA GLN A 103 -0.18 6.09 -3.45
C GLN A 103 -1.51 6.83 -3.44
N ILE A 104 -2.40 6.44 -2.53
CA ILE A 104 -3.73 7.04 -2.42
C ILE A 104 -3.64 8.52 -2.04
N LYS A 105 -2.77 8.86 -1.11
CA LYS A 105 -2.59 10.26 -0.73
C LYS A 105 -2.06 11.10 -1.88
N GLY A 106 -1.19 10.52 -2.70
CA GLY A 106 -0.73 11.20 -3.90
C GLY A 106 -1.85 11.47 -4.89
N MET A 107 -2.82 10.58 -4.98
CA MET A 107 -3.98 10.76 -5.85
C MET A 107 -4.93 11.84 -5.31
N ALA A 108 -4.99 12.01 -4.01
CA ALA A 108 -5.91 12.97 -3.40
C ALA A 108 -5.46 14.41 -3.59
N GLY A 109 -4.23 14.60 -3.89
CA GLY A 109 -3.74 15.91 -4.17
C GLY A 109 -2.67 16.40 -3.32
#